data_20bffea95cffcb6e30fbb0d779e74dbd
#
_entry.id   20bffea95cffcb6e30fbb0d779e74dbd
#
_cell.length_a   1.000
_cell.length_b   1.000
_cell.length_c   1.000
_cell.angle_alpha   90.00
_cell.angle_beta   90.00
_cell.angle_gamma   90.00
#
_symmetry.space_group_name_H-M   'P 1'
#
loop_
_entity.id
_entity.type
_entity.pdbx_description
1 polymer ?
#
loop_
_entity_poly.entity_id
_entity_poly.type
_entity_poly.pdbx_seq_one_letter_code
_entity_poly.pdbx_strand_id
1 'polypeptide(L)'
;MYFGHPGQSLLTLKEVQPATPEQYLLAMYSILAQAWGPQHWWPARTSFEVVVGAFLTQNTSWKNVEIALRQLRSARVLSISGIRRIPIRRLEKLVRSSGYFRQKARRLKKFVKFVDRCYGGSLRKMFEQPTAKLREELLALDGVGPETADSILLYAGQHPVFVVDAYTRRISERHGLMQASANYEELRALFERGLSKDVSATTPANQSSGAASHLPSPMSLAKRSPLAQVFNDMHGLIVGVGKQYCLKSKLQCEQCPLKPLLPASTTTVDL
;
A
#
# COMPACT_ATOMS: atom_id res chain seq x y z
N MET A 1 17.31 -38.54 44.27
CA MET A 1 16.44 -37.34 44.25
C MET A 1 16.45 -36.80 42.85
N TYR A 2 15.42 -37.07 42.07
CA TYR A 2 15.23 -36.58 40.71
C TYR A 2 14.38 -35.29 40.78
N PHE A 3 14.95 -34.17 40.36
CA PHE A 3 14.20 -32.94 40.15
C PHE A 3 13.76 -32.92 38.68
N GLY A 4 12.46 -33.12 38.48
CA GLY A 4 11.82 -32.95 37.19
C GLY A 4 11.68 -31.46 36.86
N HIS A 5 12.10 -31.08 35.66
CA HIS A 5 11.80 -29.77 35.08
C HIS A 5 10.35 -29.75 34.61
N PRO A 6 9.56 -28.72 34.93
CA PRO A 6 8.23 -28.57 34.34
C PRO A 6 8.38 -28.17 32.87
N GLY A 7 7.81 -29.00 32.00
CA GLY A 7 7.72 -28.76 30.57
C GLY A 7 6.99 -27.46 30.30
N GLN A 8 7.62 -26.57 29.54
CA GLN A 8 6.95 -25.44 28.92
C GLN A 8 5.90 -26.00 27.93
N SER A 9 4.65 -25.82 28.29
CA SER A 9 3.51 -26.11 27.42
C SER A 9 3.60 -25.18 26.19
N LEU A 10 3.97 -25.76 25.06
CA LEU A 10 3.73 -25.18 23.74
C LEU A 10 2.20 -25.04 23.60
N LEU A 11 1.68 -23.85 23.82
CA LEU A 11 0.32 -23.50 23.43
C LEU A 11 0.24 -23.65 21.93
N THR A 12 -0.22 -24.80 21.49
CA THR A 12 -0.70 -25.03 20.13
C THR A 12 -1.81 -24.01 19.89
N LEU A 13 -1.56 -23.09 18.97
CA LEU A 13 -2.61 -22.22 18.41
C LEU A 13 -3.66 -23.11 17.75
N LYS A 14 -4.59 -23.64 18.56
CA LYS A 14 -5.81 -24.25 18.05
C LYS A 14 -6.54 -23.20 17.25
N GLU A 15 -6.84 -23.52 16.01
CA GLU A 15 -7.60 -22.81 15.00
C GLU A 15 -8.89 -22.20 15.56
N VAL A 16 -8.79 -21.06 16.20
CA VAL A 16 -9.95 -20.21 16.43
C VAL A 16 -10.11 -19.39 15.16
N GLN A 17 -11.00 -19.83 14.28
CA GLN A 17 -11.40 -19.01 13.14
C GLN A 17 -11.86 -17.63 13.66
N PRO A 18 -11.34 -16.52 13.10
CA PRO A 18 -11.72 -15.20 13.58
C PRO A 18 -13.23 -15.01 13.47
N ALA A 19 -13.86 -14.59 14.57
CA ALA A 19 -15.33 -14.47 14.64
C ALA A 19 -15.86 -13.21 13.94
N THR A 20 -15.00 -12.20 13.73
CA THR A 20 -15.36 -10.93 13.06
C THR A 20 -14.38 -10.59 11.95
N PRO A 21 -14.81 -9.82 10.94
CA PRO A 21 -13.91 -9.35 9.87
C PRO A 21 -12.70 -8.58 10.40
N GLU A 22 -12.85 -7.81 11.49
CA GLU A 22 -11.76 -7.07 12.13
C GLU A 22 -10.73 -8.02 12.76
N GLN A 23 -11.17 -9.05 13.47
CA GLN A 23 -10.27 -10.08 14.02
C GLN A 23 -9.55 -10.83 12.90
N TYR A 24 -10.25 -11.08 11.80
CA TYR A 24 -9.67 -11.69 10.61
C TYR A 24 -8.53 -10.85 10.03
N LEU A 25 -8.72 -9.52 9.92
CA LEU A 25 -7.69 -8.61 9.42
C LEU A 25 -6.46 -8.56 10.32
N LEU A 26 -6.64 -8.59 11.66
CA LEU A 26 -5.53 -8.69 12.62
C LEU A 26 -4.77 -10.01 12.48
N ALA A 27 -5.49 -11.13 12.34
CA ALA A 27 -4.86 -12.43 12.11
C ALA A 27 -4.10 -12.46 10.78
N MET A 28 -4.70 -11.93 9.72
CA MET A 28 -4.05 -11.80 8.40
C MET A 28 -2.77 -10.98 8.48
N TYR A 29 -2.81 -9.83 9.16
CA TYR A 29 -1.63 -8.99 9.36
C TYR A 29 -0.54 -9.73 10.14
N SER A 30 -0.88 -10.36 11.26
CA SER A 30 0.06 -11.09 12.11
C SER A 30 0.73 -12.24 11.36
N ILE A 31 -0.03 -13.06 10.62
CA ILE A 31 0.49 -14.17 9.82
C ILE A 31 1.46 -13.66 8.75
N LEU A 32 1.07 -12.64 8.01
CA LEU A 32 1.90 -12.11 6.93
C LEU A 32 3.14 -11.41 7.44
N ALA A 33 3.04 -10.63 8.53
CA ALA A 33 4.16 -9.94 9.15
C ALA A 33 5.16 -10.94 9.74
N GLN A 34 4.69 -12.04 10.33
CA GLN A 34 5.54 -13.13 10.82
C GLN A 34 6.23 -13.87 9.67
N ALA A 35 5.51 -14.14 8.57
CA ALA A 35 6.05 -14.89 7.44
C ALA A 35 7.10 -14.11 6.64
N TRP A 36 6.92 -12.79 6.48
CA TRP A 36 7.70 -12.00 5.53
C TRP A 36 8.41 -10.79 6.14
N GLY A 37 7.99 -10.33 7.30
CA GLY A 37 8.54 -9.11 7.90
C GLY A 37 8.25 -7.85 7.11
N PRO A 38 9.03 -6.78 7.35
CA PRO A 38 8.85 -5.49 6.70
C PRO A 38 9.04 -5.56 5.17
N GLN A 39 8.10 -5.03 4.41
CA GLN A 39 8.14 -5.04 2.94
C GLN A 39 8.83 -3.81 2.34
N HIS A 40 9.23 -2.84 3.17
CA HIS A 40 9.83 -1.56 2.76
C HIS A 40 9.00 -0.81 1.69
N TRP A 41 7.70 -0.86 1.87
CA TRP A 41 6.74 -0.18 1.01
C TRP A 41 6.63 1.30 1.44
N TRP A 42 6.66 2.25 0.60
CA TRP A 42 6.79 2.41 -0.84
C TRP A 42 8.26 2.72 -1.21
N PRO A 43 8.86 2.12 -2.26
CA PRO A 43 10.26 2.33 -2.61
C PRO A 43 10.46 3.66 -3.33
N ALA A 44 10.78 4.72 -2.59
CA ALA A 44 11.03 6.06 -3.14
C ALA A 44 12.08 6.81 -2.32
N ARG A 45 12.72 7.82 -2.95
CA ARG A 45 13.73 8.66 -2.30
C ARG A 45 13.13 9.89 -1.63
N THR A 46 12.02 10.41 -2.17
CA THR A 46 11.36 11.63 -1.69
C THR A 46 9.84 11.51 -1.74
N SER A 47 9.14 12.31 -0.94
CA SER A 47 7.67 12.39 -0.99
C SER A 47 7.16 12.78 -2.38
N PHE A 48 7.88 13.64 -3.11
CA PHE A 48 7.47 13.99 -4.47
C PHE A 48 7.60 12.81 -5.44
N GLU A 49 8.62 11.97 -5.28
CA GLU A 49 8.78 10.74 -6.07
C GLU A 49 7.61 9.77 -5.82
N VAL A 50 7.15 9.64 -4.57
CA VAL A 50 5.93 8.88 -4.24
C VAL A 50 4.73 9.44 -4.96
N VAL A 51 4.50 10.76 -4.89
CA VAL A 51 3.40 11.42 -5.60
C VAL A 51 3.44 11.13 -7.10
N VAL A 52 4.59 11.30 -7.73
CA VAL A 52 4.75 11.01 -9.17
C VAL A 52 4.48 9.53 -9.45
N GLY A 53 4.98 8.62 -8.60
CA GLY A 53 4.70 7.18 -8.69
C GLY A 53 3.21 6.87 -8.63
N ALA A 54 2.47 7.48 -7.71
CA ALA A 54 1.02 7.29 -7.56
C ALA A 54 0.25 7.72 -8.82
N PHE A 55 0.62 8.84 -9.44
CA PHE A 55 0.03 9.24 -10.73
C PHE A 55 0.41 8.30 -11.88
N LEU A 56 1.64 7.80 -11.89
CA LEU A 56 2.13 6.99 -13.00
C LEU A 56 1.68 5.53 -12.92
N THR A 57 1.32 5.01 -11.72
CA THR A 57 0.95 3.60 -11.55
C THR A 57 -0.48 3.28 -12.03
N GLN A 58 -1.30 4.31 -12.29
CA GLN A 58 -2.67 4.12 -12.80
C GLN A 58 -2.68 3.29 -14.10
N ASN A 59 -3.35 2.14 -14.07
CA ASN A 59 -3.51 1.23 -15.21
C ASN A 59 -2.19 0.83 -15.90
N THR A 60 -1.12 0.59 -15.13
CA THR A 60 0.15 0.09 -15.66
C THR A 60 0.90 -0.74 -14.63
N SER A 61 1.88 -1.52 -15.08
CA SER A 61 2.74 -2.30 -14.18
C SER A 61 3.78 -1.40 -13.49
N TRP A 62 4.17 -1.78 -12.27
CA TRP A 62 5.23 -1.08 -11.55
C TRP A 62 6.55 -0.97 -12.33
N LYS A 63 6.92 -2.03 -13.08
CA LYS A 63 8.10 -2.01 -13.95
C LYS A 63 8.11 -0.82 -14.93
N ASN A 64 6.95 -0.49 -15.50
CA ASN A 64 6.80 0.66 -16.41
C ASN A 64 6.94 1.99 -15.68
N VAL A 65 6.45 2.06 -14.43
CA VAL A 65 6.59 3.24 -13.57
C VAL A 65 8.06 3.48 -13.20
N GLU A 66 8.80 2.43 -12.85
CA GLU A 66 10.23 2.51 -12.53
C GLU A 66 11.05 3.05 -13.71
N ILE A 67 10.72 2.64 -14.95
CA ILE A 67 11.38 3.17 -16.16
C ILE A 67 11.14 4.68 -16.25
N ALA A 68 9.89 5.13 -16.08
CA ALA A 68 9.55 6.55 -16.13
C ALA A 68 10.22 7.37 -15.01
N LEU A 69 10.20 6.87 -13.76
CA LEU A 69 10.87 7.51 -12.62
C LEU A 69 12.38 7.62 -12.86
N ARG A 70 13.01 6.58 -13.42
CA ARG A 70 14.43 6.59 -13.78
C ARG A 70 14.74 7.65 -14.82
N GLN A 71 13.91 7.77 -15.88
CA GLN A 71 14.06 8.80 -16.91
C GLN A 71 13.90 10.22 -16.34
N LEU A 72 12.89 10.45 -15.49
CA LEU A 72 12.68 11.73 -14.82
C LEU A 72 13.86 12.10 -13.90
N ARG A 73 14.42 11.13 -13.20
CA ARG A 73 15.58 11.31 -12.32
C ARG A 73 16.84 11.64 -13.15
N SER A 74 17.13 10.88 -14.21
CA SER A 74 18.26 11.13 -15.10
C SER A 74 18.19 12.52 -15.77
N ALA A 75 16.97 12.97 -16.12
CA ALA A 75 16.73 14.30 -16.64
C ALA A 75 16.77 15.41 -15.56
N ARG A 76 16.97 15.07 -14.28
CA ARG A 76 16.99 15.98 -13.11
C ARG A 76 15.72 16.83 -12.97
N VAL A 77 14.56 16.25 -13.34
CA VAL A 77 13.25 16.94 -13.28
C VAL A 77 12.27 16.32 -12.30
N LEU A 78 12.68 15.30 -11.53
CA LEU A 78 11.86 14.65 -10.52
C LEU A 78 11.78 15.49 -9.24
N SER A 79 11.21 16.70 -9.38
CA SER A 79 10.96 17.65 -8.31
C SER A 79 9.81 18.58 -8.71
N ILE A 80 9.18 19.28 -7.74
CA ILE A 80 8.14 20.27 -8.03
C ILE A 80 8.66 21.32 -9.02
N SER A 81 9.83 21.88 -8.77
CA SER A 81 10.44 22.89 -9.65
C SER A 81 10.79 22.31 -11.03
N GLY A 82 11.23 21.06 -11.09
CA GLY A 82 11.54 20.38 -12.36
C GLY A 82 10.28 20.16 -13.20
N ILE A 83 9.21 19.59 -12.60
CA ILE A 83 7.93 19.40 -13.30
C ILE A 83 7.30 20.76 -13.68
N ARG A 84 7.44 21.79 -12.84
CA ARG A 84 6.96 23.14 -13.17
C ARG A 84 7.57 23.69 -14.46
N ARG A 85 8.89 23.61 -14.59
CA ARG A 85 9.65 24.23 -15.69
C ARG A 85 9.68 23.41 -16.98
N ILE A 86 9.66 22.07 -16.89
CA ILE A 86 9.82 21.21 -18.07
C ILE A 86 8.69 21.46 -19.08
N PRO A 87 8.98 21.59 -20.40
CA PRO A 87 7.95 21.65 -21.43
C PRO A 87 7.11 20.37 -21.45
N ILE A 88 5.79 20.50 -21.64
CA ILE A 88 4.85 19.37 -21.59
C ILE A 88 5.24 18.21 -22.52
N ARG A 89 5.63 18.53 -23.75
CA ARG A 89 6.05 17.50 -24.74
C ARG A 89 7.29 16.72 -24.28
N ARG A 90 8.21 17.37 -23.56
CA ARG A 90 9.38 16.67 -23.00
C ARG A 90 8.98 15.79 -21.81
N LEU A 91 8.08 16.26 -20.95
CA LEU A 91 7.53 15.47 -19.84
C LEU A 91 6.81 14.22 -20.38
N GLU A 92 5.97 14.38 -21.38
CA GLU A 92 5.28 13.28 -22.06
C GLU A 92 6.25 12.18 -22.57
N LYS A 93 7.37 12.57 -23.15
CA LYS A 93 8.41 11.62 -23.59
C LYS A 93 9.00 10.84 -22.42
N LEU A 94 9.33 11.54 -21.31
CA LEU A 94 9.95 10.93 -20.12
C LEU A 94 9.02 9.95 -19.37
N VAL A 95 7.71 10.18 -19.42
CA VAL A 95 6.74 9.28 -18.75
C VAL A 95 6.06 8.30 -19.69
N ARG A 96 6.53 8.17 -20.92
CA ARG A 96 5.88 7.38 -21.99
C ARG A 96 5.69 5.90 -21.62
N SER A 97 6.65 5.30 -20.92
CA SER A 97 6.59 3.91 -20.49
C SER A 97 5.39 3.62 -19.57
N SER A 98 4.87 4.60 -18.84
CA SER A 98 3.75 4.41 -17.92
C SER A 98 2.38 4.26 -18.59
N GLY A 99 2.27 4.35 -19.91
CA GLY A 99 0.99 4.37 -20.64
C GLY A 99 0.17 5.63 -20.36
N TYR A 100 -0.81 5.94 -21.19
CA TYR A 100 -1.64 7.16 -21.05
C TYR A 100 -0.83 8.43 -20.73
N PHE A 101 0.39 8.47 -21.23
CA PHE A 101 1.46 9.40 -20.84
C PHE A 101 1.09 10.88 -21.05
N ARG A 102 0.27 11.21 -22.05
CA ARG A 102 -0.19 12.59 -22.29
C ARG A 102 -1.11 13.07 -21.15
N GLN A 103 -2.04 12.21 -20.72
CA GLN A 103 -2.94 12.53 -19.60
C GLN A 103 -2.13 12.62 -18.29
N LYS A 104 -1.26 11.65 -18.02
CA LYS A 104 -0.43 11.60 -16.82
C LYS A 104 0.50 12.82 -16.72
N ALA A 105 1.12 13.23 -17.82
CA ALA A 105 1.94 14.44 -17.86
C ALA A 105 1.12 15.71 -17.54
N ARG A 106 -0.10 15.84 -18.08
CA ARG A 106 -1.01 16.95 -17.77
C ARG A 106 -1.44 16.94 -16.30
N ARG A 107 -1.79 15.76 -15.74
CA ARG A 107 -2.16 15.61 -14.34
C ARG A 107 -1.02 15.99 -13.40
N LEU A 108 0.21 15.57 -13.68
CA LEU A 108 1.39 15.99 -12.92
C LEU A 108 1.58 17.52 -12.96
N LYS A 109 1.40 18.16 -14.11
CA LYS A 109 1.43 19.63 -14.22
C LYS A 109 0.30 20.29 -13.40
N LYS A 110 -0.92 19.73 -13.45
CA LYS A 110 -2.07 20.23 -12.66
C LYS A 110 -1.80 20.08 -11.16
N PHE A 111 -1.26 18.95 -10.72
CA PHE A 111 -0.87 18.73 -9.34
C PHE A 111 0.16 19.77 -8.87
N VAL A 112 1.23 20.01 -9.65
CA VAL A 112 2.24 21.03 -9.29
C VAL A 112 1.59 22.41 -9.19
N LYS A 113 0.73 22.80 -10.14
CA LYS A 113 -0.03 24.07 -10.07
C LYS A 113 -0.91 24.17 -8.82
N PHE A 114 -1.55 23.06 -8.41
CA PHE A 114 -2.32 23.00 -7.18
C PHE A 114 -1.44 23.27 -5.96
N VAL A 115 -0.30 22.58 -5.85
CA VAL A 115 0.66 22.77 -4.74
C VAL A 115 1.19 24.21 -4.71
N ASP A 116 1.46 24.80 -5.88
CA ASP A 116 1.91 26.19 -5.99
C ASP A 116 0.85 27.16 -5.47
N ARG A 117 -0.39 27.00 -5.94
CA ARG A 117 -1.50 27.91 -5.62
C ARG A 117 -1.94 27.81 -4.16
N CYS A 118 -2.08 26.57 -3.64
CA CYS A 118 -2.66 26.35 -2.32
C CYS A 118 -1.61 26.31 -1.21
N TYR A 119 -0.36 25.96 -1.52
CA TYR A 119 0.67 25.68 -0.52
C TYR A 119 2.02 26.37 -0.79
N GLY A 120 2.05 27.33 -1.73
CA GLY A 120 3.28 28.06 -2.07
C GLY A 120 4.40 27.17 -2.61
N GLY A 121 4.07 26.06 -3.26
CA GLY A 121 5.01 25.09 -3.80
C GLY A 121 5.63 24.14 -2.77
N SER A 122 5.09 24.09 -1.55
CA SER A 122 5.63 23.29 -0.44
C SER A 122 4.77 22.05 -0.17
N LEU A 123 5.31 20.84 -0.45
CA LEU A 123 4.68 19.59 -0.04
C LEU A 123 4.60 19.46 1.48
N ARG A 124 5.58 19.97 2.22
CA ARG A 124 5.55 19.95 3.68
C ARG A 124 4.30 20.66 4.20
N LYS A 125 4.03 21.90 3.74
CA LYS A 125 2.81 22.63 4.11
C LYS A 125 1.53 21.90 3.70
N MET A 126 1.55 21.22 2.55
CA MET A 126 0.42 20.41 2.09
C MET A 126 0.16 19.22 3.02
N PHE A 127 1.19 18.50 3.40
CA PHE A 127 1.06 17.33 4.28
C PHE A 127 0.89 17.68 5.78
N GLU A 128 1.03 18.93 6.17
CA GLU A 128 0.66 19.42 7.51
C GLU A 128 -0.86 19.64 7.65
N GLN A 129 -1.65 19.55 6.57
CA GLN A 129 -3.10 19.70 6.64
C GLN A 129 -3.77 18.47 7.29
N PRO A 130 -4.94 18.65 7.95
CA PRO A 130 -5.73 17.53 8.43
C PRO A 130 -6.05 16.52 7.31
N THR A 131 -5.98 15.22 7.62
CA THR A 131 -6.15 14.13 6.65
C THR A 131 -7.43 14.28 5.81
N ALA A 132 -8.58 14.52 6.46
CA ALA A 132 -9.86 14.63 5.77
C ALA A 132 -9.89 15.79 4.77
N LYS A 133 -9.39 16.96 5.17
CA LYS A 133 -9.31 18.15 4.32
C LYS A 133 -8.41 17.90 3.11
N LEU A 134 -7.19 17.38 3.34
CA LEU A 134 -6.25 17.12 2.26
C LEU A 134 -6.76 16.04 1.30
N ARG A 135 -7.45 15.02 1.84
CA ARG A 135 -8.09 13.98 1.01
C ARG A 135 -9.14 14.58 0.07
N GLU A 136 -10.03 15.44 0.59
CA GLU A 136 -11.04 16.13 -0.20
C GLU A 136 -10.41 16.98 -1.31
N GLU A 137 -9.39 17.76 -0.99
CA GLU A 137 -8.65 18.58 -1.97
C GLU A 137 -7.96 17.74 -3.05
N LEU A 138 -7.39 16.59 -2.69
CA LEU A 138 -6.77 15.67 -3.65
C LEU A 138 -7.83 15.04 -4.56
N LEU A 139 -8.97 14.62 -4.03
CA LEU A 139 -10.07 14.03 -4.80
C LEU A 139 -10.70 15.05 -5.78
N ALA A 140 -10.64 16.34 -5.48
CA ALA A 140 -11.11 17.41 -6.39
C ALA A 140 -10.18 17.60 -7.62
N LEU A 141 -8.98 16.98 -7.63
CA LEU A 141 -8.07 17.09 -8.75
C LEU A 141 -8.46 16.13 -9.88
N ASP A 142 -8.45 16.63 -11.12
CA ASP A 142 -8.74 15.85 -12.31
C ASP A 142 -7.85 14.60 -12.40
N GLY A 143 -8.50 13.44 -12.43
CA GLY A 143 -7.86 12.13 -12.55
C GLY A 143 -7.19 11.62 -11.27
N VAL A 144 -7.55 12.16 -10.11
CA VAL A 144 -7.23 11.62 -8.80
C VAL A 144 -8.47 10.93 -8.23
N GLY A 145 -8.45 9.60 -8.23
CA GLY A 145 -9.46 8.80 -7.54
C GLY A 145 -9.01 8.45 -6.12
N PRO A 146 -9.89 7.75 -5.34
CA PRO A 146 -9.61 7.40 -3.95
C PRO A 146 -8.29 6.67 -3.75
N GLU A 147 -7.98 5.64 -4.56
CA GLU A 147 -6.71 4.90 -4.49
C GLU A 147 -5.48 5.83 -4.64
N THR A 148 -5.54 6.77 -5.59
CA THR A 148 -4.42 7.70 -5.83
C THR A 148 -4.29 8.73 -4.71
N ALA A 149 -5.41 9.28 -4.22
CA ALA A 149 -5.44 10.22 -3.11
C ALA A 149 -4.87 9.58 -1.84
N ASP A 150 -5.36 8.39 -1.49
CA ASP A 150 -4.96 7.68 -0.28
C ASP A 150 -3.51 7.16 -0.37
N SER A 151 -3.03 6.78 -1.57
CA SER A 151 -1.61 6.49 -1.80
C SER A 151 -0.70 7.71 -1.56
N ILE A 152 -1.11 8.88 -2.01
CA ILE A 152 -0.38 10.14 -1.76
C ILE A 152 -0.38 10.45 -0.26
N LEU A 153 -1.52 10.32 0.41
CA LEU A 153 -1.67 10.56 1.84
C LEU A 153 -0.80 9.63 2.68
N LEU A 154 -0.93 8.32 2.48
CA LEU A 154 -0.24 7.32 3.29
C LEU A 154 1.26 7.31 3.03
N TYR A 155 1.68 7.24 1.76
CA TYR A 155 3.08 6.97 1.43
C TYR A 155 3.93 8.24 1.31
N ALA A 156 3.37 9.36 0.83
CA ALA A 156 4.10 10.61 0.72
C ALA A 156 3.89 11.53 1.93
N GLY A 157 2.67 11.58 2.45
CA GLY A 157 2.26 12.45 3.56
C GLY A 157 2.31 11.79 4.93
N GLN A 158 2.40 10.47 5.00
CA GLN A 158 2.41 9.68 6.24
C GLN A 158 1.12 9.82 7.08
N HIS A 159 0.01 10.13 6.42
CA HIS A 159 -1.31 10.16 7.04
C HIS A 159 -1.84 8.76 7.29
N PRO A 160 -2.53 8.50 8.43
CA PRO A 160 -3.09 7.20 8.74
C PRO A 160 -4.41 6.98 7.97
N VAL A 161 -4.30 6.67 6.68
CA VAL A 161 -5.39 6.29 5.80
C VAL A 161 -5.02 4.99 5.08
N PHE A 162 -5.96 4.04 4.98
CA PHE A 162 -5.67 2.77 4.33
C PHE A 162 -5.90 2.86 2.81
N VAL A 163 -5.00 2.25 2.03
CA VAL A 163 -5.12 2.19 0.56
C VAL A 163 -5.77 0.90 0.14
N VAL A 164 -6.83 0.99 -0.67
CA VAL A 164 -7.51 -0.16 -1.28
C VAL A 164 -7.18 -0.20 -2.77
N ASP A 165 -6.38 -1.18 -3.16
CA ASP A 165 -6.04 -1.44 -4.56
C ASP A 165 -6.75 -2.69 -5.11
N ALA A 166 -6.44 -3.07 -6.33
CA ALA A 166 -6.99 -4.27 -6.95
C ALA A 166 -6.59 -5.57 -6.22
N TYR A 167 -5.44 -5.60 -5.54
CA TYR A 167 -5.03 -6.75 -4.73
C TYR A 167 -5.83 -6.84 -3.45
N THR A 168 -5.97 -5.71 -2.74
CA THR A 168 -6.79 -5.61 -1.53
C THR A 168 -8.21 -6.09 -1.79
N ARG A 169 -8.84 -5.57 -2.85
CA ARG A 169 -10.20 -5.96 -3.24
C ARG A 169 -10.32 -7.46 -3.51
N ARG A 170 -9.45 -8.01 -4.35
CA ARG A 170 -9.47 -9.42 -4.74
C ARG A 170 -9.23 -10.36 -3.57
N ILE A 171 -8.28 -10.03 -2.70
CA ILE A 171 -7.98 -10.86 -1.52
C ILE A 171 -9.15 -10.80 -0.54
N SER A 172 -9.70 -9.62 -0.28
CA SER A 172 -10.87 -9.45 0.61
C SER A 172 -12.09 -10.25 0.13
N GLU A 173 -12.37 -10.23 -1.17
CA GLU A 173 -13.46 -11.00 -1.78
C GLU A 173 -13.22 -12.52 -1.61
N ARG A 174 -12.04 -13.01 -1.96
CA ARG A 174 -11.70 -14.44 -1.91
C ARG A 174 -11.64 -15.01 -0.50
N HIS A 175 -11.36 -14.16 0.48
CA HIS A 175 -11.37 -14.52 1.89
C HIS A 175 -12.72 -14.25 2.58
N GLY A 176 -13.76 -13.86 1.85
CA GLY A 176 -15.09 -13.63 2.38
C GLY A 176 -15.19 -12.43 3.35
N LEU A 177 -14.23 -11.51 3.34
CA LEU A 177 -14.24 -10.34 4.20
C LEU A 177 -15.31 -9.32 3.80
N MET A 178 -15.57 -9.22 2.52
CA MET A 178 -16.58 -8.32 1.94
C MET A 178 -17.15 -8.93 0.67
N GLN A 179 -18.36 -8.52 0.33
CA GLN A 179 -18.97 -8.89 -0.96
C GLN A 179 -18.25 -8.21 -2.13
N ALA A 180 -18.29 -8.82 -3.31
CA ALA A 180 -17.68 -8.27 -4.54
C ALA A 180 -18.23 -6.87 -4.91
N SER A 181 -19.47 -6.57 -4.51
CA SER A 181 -20.13 -5.28 -4.71
C SER A 181 -19.63 -4.16 -3.80
N ALA A 182 -18.83 -4.48 -2.76
CA ALA A 182 -18.36 -3.48 -1.81
C ALA A 182 -17.59 -2.36 -2.51
N ASN A 183 -17.93 -1.12 -2.18
CA ASN A 183 -17.25 0.04 -2.74
C ASN A 183 -15.88 0.30 -2.07
N TYR A 184 -15.14 1.28 -2.58
CA TYR A 184 -13.82 1.63 -2.06
C TYR A 184 -13.86 2.04 -0.59
N GLU A 185 -14.81 2.90 -0.21
CA GLU A 185 -14.90 3.48 1.13
C GLU A 185 -15.30 2.42 2.17
N GLU A 186 -16.15 1.48 1.81
CA GLU A 186 -16.53 0.36 2.69
C GLU A 186 -15.33 -0.51 3.02
N LEU A 187 -14.55 -0.90 2.00
CA LEU A 187 -13.32 -1.67 2.20
C LEU A 187 -12.29 -0.88 3.00
N ARG A 188 -12.06 0.39 2.66
CA ARG A 188 -11.13 1.24 3.40
C ARG A 188 -11.51 1.31 4.89
N ALA A 189 -12.78 1.60 5.17
CA ALA A 189 -13.29 1.69 6.53
C ALA A 189 -13.16 0.37 7.32
N LEU A 190 -13.38 -0.78 6.66
CA LEU A 190 -13.18 -2.09 7.28
C LEU A 190 -11.71 -2.29 7.70
N PHE A 191 -10.77 -2.05 6.79
CA PHE A 191 -9.34 -2.18 7.09
C PHE A 191 -8.87 -1.21 8.17
N GLU A 192 -9.31 0.05 8.11
CA GLU A 192 -8.98 1.06 9.11
C GLU A 192 -9.49 0.66 10.50
N ARG A 193 -10.76 0.23 10.61
CA ARG A 193 -11.32 -0.22 11.90
C ARG A 193 -10.63 -1.49 12.42
N GLY A 194 -10.39 -2.46 11.54
CA GLY A 194 -9.80 -3.73 11.94
C GLY A 194 -8.36 -3.56 12.46
N LEU A 195 -7.55 -2.81 11.74
CA LEU A 195 -6.14 -2.63 12.06
C LEU A 195 -5.86 -1.57 13.14
N SER A 196 -6.86 -0.73 13.50
CA SER A 196 -6.71 0.27 14.56
C SER A 196 -6.88 -0.28 15.96
N LYS A 197 -7.50 -1.47 16.12
CA LYS A 197 -7.90 -2.00 17.43
C LYS A 197 -6.72 -2.44 18.31
N ASP A 198 -5.58 -2.79 17.71
CA ASP A 198 -4.42 -3.27 18.46
C ASP A 198 -3.09 -2.86 17.82
N VAL A 199 -2.85 -1.56 17.80
CA VAL A 199 -1.60 -0.98 17.25
C VAL A 199 -0.37 -1.42 18.08
N SER A 200 -0.55 -1.76 19.35
CA SER A 200 0.53 -2.17 20.27
C SER A 200 0.98 -3.61 20.03
N ALA A 201 0.06 -4.50 19.66
CA ALA A 201 0.35 -5.91 19.39
C ALA A 201 0.87 -6.17 17.96
N THR A 202 0.76 -5.19 17.08
CA THR A 202 1.05 -5.35 15.65
C THR A 202 2.45 -4.94 15.23
N THR A 203 3.34 -4.56 16.17
CA THR A 203 4.75 -4.30 15.82
C THR A 203 5.43 -5.64 15.53
N PRO A 204 5.86 -5.93 14.29
CA PRO A 204 6.56 -7.16 13.99
C PRO A 204 7.84 -7.23 14.83
N ALA A 205 8.03 -8.32 15.55
CA ALA A 205 9.33 -8.63 16.13
C ALA A 205 10.36 -8.65 14.98
N ASN A 206 11.49 -8.03 15.20
CA ASN A 206 12.54 -7.68 14.23
C ASN A 206 13.29 -8.91 13.68
N GLN A 207 12.60 -10.02 13.41
CA GLN A 207 13.21 -11.27 12.97
C GLN A 207 12.31 -12.01 11.99
N SER A 208 12.47 -11.73 10.71
CA SER A 208 12.23 -12.77 9.72
C SER A 208 13.05 -12.51 8.46
N SER A 209 13.76 -13.53 8.03
CA SER A 209 14.52 -13.63 6.80
C SER A 209 13.63 -13.78 5.56
N GLY A 210 12.36 -13.35 5.63
CA GLY A 210 11.47 -13.29 4.48
C GLY A 210 11.99 -12.28 3.47
N ALA A 211 11.99 -12.64 2.20
CA ALA A 211 12.41 -11.75 1.13
C ALA A 211 11.49 -10.51 1.09
N ALA A 212 11.97 -9.39 1.62
CA ALA A 212 11.29 -8.11 1.46
C ALA A 212 11.04 -7.83 -0.02
N SER A 213 9.88 -7.30 -0.36
CA SER A 213 9.54 -7.02 -1.76
C SER A 213 10.41 -5.92 -2.37
N HIS A 214 10.99 -5.07 -1.53
CA HIS A 214 11.86 -3.96 -1.92
C HIS A 214 13.03 -3.77 -0.95
N LEU A 215 14.14 -3.23 -1.46
CA LEU A 215 15.23 -2.75 -0.61
C LEU A 215 14.76 -1.51 0.18
N PRO A 216 15.30 -1.30 1.41
CA PRO A 216 15.02 -0.12 2.19
C PRO A 216 15.30 1.16 1.39
N SER A 217 14.40 2.13 1.50
CA SER A 217 14.51 3.44 0.85
C SER A 217 14.23 4.56 1.86
N PRO A 218 14.66 5.81 1.60
CA PRO A 218 14.38 6.92 2.50
C PRO A 218 12.89 7.06 2.86
N MET A 219 11.98 6.84 1.90
CA MET A 219 10.55 6.94 2.16
C MET A 219 10.00 5.72 2.90
N SER A 220 10.49 4.51 2.62
CA SER A 220 10.05 3.31 3.36
C SER A 220 10.53 3.29 4.81
N LEU A 221 11.64 3.97 5.11
CA LEU A 221 12.20 4.13 6.46
C LEU A 221 11.76 5.43 7.16
N ALA A 222 10.97 6.27 6.51
CA ALA A 222 10.52 7.52 7.09
C ALA A 222 9.68 7.29 8.35
N LYS A 223 9.91 8.11 9.38
CA LYS A 223 9.16 8.02 10.65
C LYS A 223 7.68 8.33 10.42
N ARG A 224 6.80 7.46 10.91
CA ARG A 224 5.34 7.55 10.83
C ARG A 224 4.72 7.41 12.20
N SER A 225 3.43 7.77 12.33
CA SER A 225 2.64 7.32 13.46
C SER A 225 2.52 5.79 13.45
N PRO A 226 2.36 5.12 14.61
CA PRO A 226 2.19 3.66 14.67
C PRO A 226 1.09 3.16 13.74
N LEU A 227 -0.05 3.85 13.69
CA LEU A 227 -1.17 3.47 12.83
C LEU A 227 -0.84 3.60 11.34
N ALA A 228 -0.19 4.69 10.93
CA ALA A 228 0.24 4.84 9.54
C ALA A 228 1.29 3.77 9.14
N GLN A 229 2.13 3.32 10.09
CA GLN A 229 3.07 2.24 9.86
C GLN A 229 2.33 0.91 9.62
N VAL A 230 1.36 0.56 10.47
CA VAL A 230 0.55 -0.65 10.32
C VAL A 230 -0.17 -0.67 8.98
N PHE A 231 -0.77 0.44 8.56
CA PHE A 231 -1.44 0.54 7.26
C PHE A 231 -0.46 0.38 6.09
N ASN A 232 0.71 1.00 6.20
CA ASN A 232 1.76 0.87 5.19
C ASN A 232 2.26 -0.58 5.07
N ASP A 233 2.53 -1.24 6.19
CA ASP A 233 3.03 -2.61 6.21
C ASP A 233 1.98 -3.59 5.69
N MET A 234 0.73 -3.49 6.18
CA MET A 234 -0.37 -4.34 5.73
C MET A 234 -0.59 -4.21 4.22
N HIS A 235 -0.58 -3.00 3.68
CA HIS A 235 -0.75 -2.85 2.23
C HIS A 235 0.42 -3.48 1.45
N GLY A 236 1.67 -3.28 1.88
CA GLY A 236 2.83 -3.93 1.26
C GLY A 236 2.73 -5.46 1.27
N LEU A 237 2.30 -6.04 2.40
CA LEU A 237 2.07 -7.47 2.56
C LEU A 237 0.96 -7.99 1.63
N ILE A 238 -0.17 -7.27 1.53
CA ILE A 238 -1.27 -7.60 0.61
C ILE A 238 -0.80 -7.58 -0.85
N VAL A 239 -0.02 -6.57 -1.24
CA VAL A 239 0.56 -6.51 -2.59
C VAL A 239 1.47 -7.72 -2.83
N GLY A 240 2.25 -8.13 -1.84
CA GLY A 240 3.07 -9.34 -1.90
C GLY A 240 2.24 -10.60 -2.16
N VAL A 241 1.18 -10.84 -1.36
CA VAL A 241 0.25 -11.97 -1.56
C VAL A 241 -0.37 -11.93 -2.94
N GLY A 242 -0.84 -10.75 -3.37
CA GLY A 242 -1.51 -10.57 -4.65
C GLY A 242 -0.62 -10.82 -5.87
N LYS A 243 0.69 -10.58 -5.73
CA LYS A 243 1.68 -10.84 -6.79
C LYS A 243 2.18 -12.28 -6.82
N GLN A 244 2.27 -12.96 -5.67
CA GLN A 244 2.89 -14.27 -5.58
C GLN A 244 1.87 -15.41 -5.60
N TYR A 245 0.77 -15.28 -4.89
CA TYR A 245 -0.17 -16.40 -4.67
C TYR A 245 -1.58 -16.11 -5.16
N CYS A 246 -2.12 -14.94 -4.87
CA CYS A 246 -3.48 -14.58 -5.23
C CYS A 246 -3.54 -13.91 -6.60
N LEU A 247 -3.11 -14.64 -7.66
CA LEU A 247 -3.09 -14.10 -9.01
C LEU A 247 -4.50 -13.92 -9.58
N LYS A 248 -4.64 -13.10 -10.62
CA LYS A 248 -5.94 -12.81 -11.24
C LYS A 248 -6.58 -14.07 -11.85
N SER A 249 -5.78 -14.86 -12.56
CA SER A 249 -6.23 -16.04 -13.30
C SER A 249 -5.79 -17.37 -12.69
N LYS A 250 -4.92 -17.36 -11.67
CA LYS A 250 -4.39 -18.58 -11.05
C LYS A 250 -4.24 -18.39 -9.55
N LEU A 251 -4.82 -19.32 -8.78
CA LEU A 251 -4.68 -19.37 -7.33
C LEU A 251 -3.54 -20.32 -6.95
N GLN A 252 -2.74 -19.89 -5.98
CA GLN A 252 -1.68 -20.72 -5.38
C GLN A 252 -1.89 -20.79 -3.85
N CYS A 253 -3.12 -21.11 -3.44
CA CYS A 253 -3.55 -21.10 -2.04
C CYS A 253 -2.77 -22.09 -1.18
N GLU A 254 -2.37 -23.24 -1.73
CA GLU A 254 -1.63 -24.27 -1.01
C GLU A 254 -0.29 -23.78 -0.45
N GLN A 255 0.35 -22.83 -1.13
CA GLN A 255 1.64 -22.24 -0.73
C GLN A 255 1.50 -20.87 -0.06
N CYS A 256 0.25 -20.34 0.00
CA CYS A 256 -0.01 -19.02 0.52
C CYS A 256 0.05 -19.01 2.06
N PRO A 257 0.75 -18.04 2.68
CA PRO A 257 0.73 -17.90 4.14
C PRO A 257 -0.67 -17.75 4.74
N LEU A 258 -1.62 -17.23 3.95
CA LEU A 258 -3.01 -17.02 4.38
C LEU A 258 -3.88 -18.27 4.25
N LYS A 259 -3.35 -19.42 3.81
CA LYS A 259 -4.11 -20.67 3.69
C LYS A 259 -4.90 -21.03 4.96
N PRO A 260 -4.35 -20.89 6.18
CA PRO A 260 -5.09 -21.22 7.41
C PRO A 260 -6.35 -20.38 7.63
N LEU A 261 -6.46 -19.23 6.99
CA LEU A 261 -7.60 -18.33 7.10
C LEU A 261 -8.63 -18.51 5.98
N LEU A 262 -8.42 -19.42 5.04
CA LEU A 262 -9.43 -19.65 3.98
C LEU A 262 -10.71 -20.25 4.55
N PRO A 263 -11.89 -19.77 4.12
CA PRO A 263 -13.15 -20.40 4.48
C PRO A 263 -13.17 -21.86 4.02
N ALA A 264 -13.72 -22.75 4.83
CA ALA A 264 -13.79 -24.18 4.54
C ALA A 264 -14.49 -24.51 3.20
N SER A 265 -15.35 -23.62 2.70
CA SER A 265 -16.05 -23.74 1.42
C SER A 265 -15.20 -23.44 0.18
N THR A 266 -14.01 -22.89 0.35
CA THR A 266 -13.14 -22.49 -0.80
C THR A 266 -12.19 -23.61 -1.25
N THR A 267 -12.16 -24.73 -0.55
CA THR A 267 -11.24 -25.85 -0.81
C THR A 267 -11.69 -26.76 -1.98
N THR A 268 -12.87 -26.50 -2.55
CA THR A 268 -13.41 -27.29 -3.67
C THR A 268 -13.91 -26.39 -4.80
N VAL A 269 -12.98 -25.72 -5.46
CA VAL A 269 -13.23 -25.29 -6.84
C VAL A 269 -12.15 -25.96 -7.69
N ASP A 270 -12.43 -27.21 -8.03
CA ASP A 270 -11.81 -27.87 -9.17
C ASP A 270 -12.17 -27.06 -10.42
N LEU A 271 -11.12 -26.58 -11.10
CA LEU A 271 -11.21 -25.97 -12.44
C LEU A 271 -11.02 -27.04 -13.50
#